data_1ac75e75609555b80ccbc0359961e67a
#
_entry.id   1ac75e75609555b80ccbc0359961e67a
#
_cell.length_a   1.000
_cell.length_b   1.000
_cell.length_c   1.000
_cell.angle_alpha   90.00
_cell.angle_beta   90.00
_cell.angle_gamma   90.00
#
_symmetry.space_group_name_H-M   'P 1'
#
loop_
_entity.id
_entity.type
_entity.pdbx_description
1 polymer ?
#
loop_
_entity_poly.entity_id
_entity_poly.type
_entity_poly.pdbx_seq_one_letter_code
_entity_poly.pdbx_strand_id
1 'polypeptide(L)'
;MFALTHQFLQQLIEGDELYTRVNKNVAPDESQGWTIVLMDRATRFLWEMHCGRKERKLFKQAMELLCEIMQQTSDLTLLTDGERRYGSLLFEICSEVLRIGKRGRPKKTLRKGVTVRLKNKGSQRHKRGRKRPRYQAPCPEHPDTAQPVATTDIHANHLEAFHTSLRRRCAAYRRRTNMYAKKTGRLQERLDVYGIVHHFVRVHFTTRQVPAVA
;
A
#
# COMPACT_ATOMS: atom_id res chain seq x y z
N MET A 1 13.53 5.47 -21.23
CA MET A 1 12.33 4.60 -21.22
C MET A 1 12.81 3.17 -21.13
N PHE A 2 12.97 2.63 -19.94
CA PHE A 2 13.33 1.22 -19.74
C PHE A 2 12.03 0.42 -19.85
N ALA A 3 11.87 -0.30 -20.95
CA ALA A 3 10.80 -1.27 -21.08
C ALA A 3 11.13 -2.43 -20.14
N LEU A 4 10.47 -2.47 -19.00
CA LEU A 4 10.44 -3.65 -18.13
C LEU A 4 9.61 -4.72 -18.85
N THR A 5 10.27 -5.52 -19.68
CA THR A 5 9.67 -6.64 -20.42
C THR A 5 9.46 -7.88 -19.53
N HIS A 6 9.46 -7.74 -18.22
CA HIS A 6 9.09 -8.83 -17.34
C HIS A 6 7.56 -8.85 -17.19
N GLN A 7 6.90 -9.79 -17.85
CA GLN A 7 5.58 -10.20 -17.46
C GLN A 7 5.66 -10.78 -16.05
N PHE A 8 5.37 -9.96 -15.06
CA PHE A 8 5.25 -10.43 -13.69
C PHE A 8 4.01 -11.33 -13.60
N LEU A 9 4.22 -12.64 -13.48
CA LEU A 9 3.14 -13.60 -13.36
C LEU A 9 2.29 -13.36 -12.11
N GLN A 10 2.92 -12.87 -11.03
CA GLN A 10 2.25 -12.56 -9.77
C GLN A 10 2.94 -11.39 -9.06
N GLN A 11 2.13 -10.44 -8.57
CA GLN A 11 2.59 -9.30 -7.77
C GLN A 11 1.95 -9.32 -6.39
N LEU A 12 2.77 -9.40 -5.34
CA LEU A 12 2.36 -9.20 -3.96
C LEU A 12 2.82 -7.83 -3.48
N ILE A 13 1.88 -6.91 -3.33
CA ILE A 13 2.17 -5.53 -2.93
C ILE A 13 1.71 -5.31 -1.50
N GLU A 14 2.61 -4.82 -0.65
CA GLU A 14 2.30 -4.36 0.70
C GLU A 14 2.00 -2.86 0.66
N GLY A 15 0.90 -2.45 1.27
CA GLY A 15 0.49 -1.05 1.40
C GLY A 15 0.30 -0.63 2.86
N ASP A 16 0.91 0.47 3.26
CA ASP A 16 0.75 1.05 4.61
C ASP A 16 1.02 2.55 4.60
N GLU A 17 0.59 3.25 5.66
CA GLU A 17 0.82 4.66 5.81
C GLU A 17 1.77 4.97 6.95
N LEU A 18 2.64 5.93 6.69
CA LEU A 18 3.56 6.46 7.67
C LEU A 18 3.26 7.93 7.95
N TYR A 19 3.17 8.29 9.22
CA TYR A 19 2.96 9.66 9.63
C TYR A 19 4.27 10.34 10.07
N THR A 20 4.43 11.59 9.65
CA THR A 20 5.38 12.53 10.22
C THR A 20 4.76 13.92 10.34
N ARG A 21 5.35 14.75 11.17
CA ARG A 21 4.93 16.14 11.32
C ARG A 21 5.40 16.98 10.13
N VAL A 22 4.51 17.84 9.62
CA VAL A 22 4.86 18.87 8.64
C VAL A 22 4.36 20.22 9.11
N ASN A 23 5.21 21.24 9.05
CA ASN A 23 4.94 22.62 9.41
C ASN A 23 4.50 22.81 10.88
N LYS A 24 3.21 22.97 11.12
CA LYS A 24 2.65 23.22 12.45
C LYS A 24 2.36 21.93 13.20
N ASN A 25 2.26 22.02 14.52
CA ASN A 25 1.79 20.92 15.33
C ASN A 25 0.25 20.89 15.27
N VAL A 26 -0.28 20.19 14.30
CA VAL A 26 -1.71 19.96 14.12
C VAL A 26 -2.04 18.50 14.41
N ALA A 27 -3.31 18.21 14.61
CA ALA A 27 -3.77 16.83 14.75
C ALA A 27 -3.40 15.97 13.53
N PRO A 28 -3.12 14.67 13.69
CA PRO A 28 -2.69 13.81 12.58
C PRO A 28 -3.67 13.78 11.40
N ASP A 29 -4.96 13.90 11.64
CA ASP A 29 -6.02 13.94 10.62
C ASP A 29 -6.02 15.23 9.80
N GLU A 30 -5.53 16.33 10.36
CA GLU A 30 -5.37 17.62 9.67
C GLU A 30 -3.99 17.79 9.02
N SER A 31 -3.06 16.92 9.35
CA SER A 31 -1.66 17.02 8.92
C SER A 31 -1.46 16.61 7.46
N GLN A 32 -0.55 17.31 6.78
CA GLN A 32 -0.05 16.96 5.44
C GLN A 32 1.15 15.99 5.48
N GLY A 33 1.46 15.44 6.62
CA GLY A 33 2.63 14.57 6.83
C GLY A 33 2.34 13.08 6.72
N TRP A 34 1.25 12.68 6.12
CA TRP A 34 0.99 11.28 5.82
C TRP A 34 1.68 10.87 4.55
N THR A 35 2.34 9.73 4.57
CA THR A 35 3.00 9.15 3.41
C THR A 35 2.44 7.77 3.17
N ILE A 36 1.86 7.56 2.00
CA ILE A 36 1.49 6.23 1.52
C ILE A 36 2.72 5.60 0.90
N VAL A 37 2.94 4.34 1.21
CA VAL A 37 3.98 3.52 0.62
C VAL A 37 3.37 2.24 0.08
N LEU A 38 3.66 1.94 -1.18
CA LEU A 38 3.37 0.67 -1.82
C LEU A 38 4.69 0.00 -2.19
N MET A 39 4.89 -1.22 -1.75
CA MET A 39 6.14 -1.94 -1.95
C MET A 39 5.88 -3.35 -2.45
N ASP A 40 6.59 -3.77 -3.48
CA ASP A 40 6.62 -5.16 -3.89
C ASP A 40 7.27 -6.03 -2.82
N ARG A 41 6.61 -7.13 -2.46
CA ARG A 41 7.09 -8.01 -1.39
C ARG A 41 8.34 -8.78 -1.77
N ALA A 42 8.47 -9.20 -3.01
CA ALA A 42 9.58 -10.03 -3.47
C ALA A 42 10.86 -9.22 -3.63
N THR A 43 10.81 -8.17 -4.41
CA THR A 43 11.95 -7.34 -4.79
C THR A 43 12.28 -6.23 -3.80
N ARG A 44 11.31 -5.82 -2.96
CA ARG A 44 11.36 -4.62 -2.12
C ARG A 44 11.31 -3.33 -2.93
N PHE A 45 10.93 -3.38 -4.20
CA PHE A 45 10.75 -2.19 -5.02
C PHE A 45 9.58 -1.36 -4.50
N LEU A 46 9.81 -0.05 -4.38
CA LEU A 46 8.77 0.90 -3.97
C LEU A 46 8.04 1.38 -5.20
N TRP A 47 6.80 0.93 -5.36
CA TRP A 47 5.95 1.40 -6.45
C TRP A 47 5.45 2.81 -6.21
N GLU A 48 5.14 3.14 -4.96
CA GLU A 48 4.67 4.47 -4.58
C GLU A 48 5.26 4.88 -3.23
N MET A 49 5.62 6.14 -3.12
CA MET A 49 6.00 6.79 -1.87
C MET A 49 5.60 8.26 -1.94
N HIS A 50 4.35 8.57 -1.65
CA HIS A 50 3.80 9.91 -1.81
C HIS A 50 3.27 10.47 -0.50
N CYS A 51 3.59 11.76 -0.22
CA CYS A 51 3.15 12.43 1.00
C CYS A 51 2.06 13.46 0.75
N GLY A 52 1.17 13.60 1.73
CA GLY A 52 0.06 14.55 1.66
C GLY A 52 -0.86 14.49 2.86
N ARG A 53 -2.05 15.03 2.71
CA ARG A 53 -3.13 14.88 3.68
C ARG A 53 -3.73 13.47 3.61
N LYS A 54 -4.11 12.88 4.74
CA LYS A 54 -4.76 11.56 4.78
C LYS A 54 -6.20 11.62 4.26
N GLU A 55 -6.35 12.07 3.04
CA GLU A 55 -7.61 12.22 2.32
C GLU A 55 -7.74 11.18 1.20
N ARG A 56 -8.95 11.03 0.67
CA ARG A 56 -9.23 10.11 -0.44
C ARG A 56 -8.30 10.33 -1.64
N LYS A 57 -7.92 11.57 -1.95
CA LYS A 57 -7.05 11.93 -3.08
C LYS A 57 -5.69 11.23 -3.00
N LEU A 58 -5.06 11.22 -1.81
CA LEU A 58 -3.76 10.60 -1.59
C LEU A 58 -3.80 9.09 -1.88
N PHE A 59 -4.83 8.41 -1.37
CA PHE A 59 -5.01 6.97 -1.63
C PHE A 59 -5.37 6.68 -3.09
N LYS A 60 -6.15 7.56 -3.72
CA LYS A 60 -6.56 7.38 -5.11
C LYS A 60 -5.36 7.37 -6.06
N GLN A 61 -4.42 8.27 -5.90
CA GLN A 61 -3.19 8.32 -6.70
C GLN A 61 -2.40 6.99 -6.60
N ALA A 62 -2.24 6.45 -5.39
CA ALA A 62 -1.57 5.17 -5.20
C ALA A 62 -2.35 4.00 -5.85
N MET A 63 -3.68 4.03 -5.83
CA MET A 63 -4.49 2.98 -6.45
C MET A 63 -4.53 3.10 -7.98
N GLU A 64 -4.45 4.29 -8.53
CA GLU A 64 -4.32 4.51 -9.99
C GLU A 64 -3.02 3.88 -10.52
N LEU A 65 -1.91 4.05 -9.80
CA LEU A 65 -0.65 3.38 -10.13
C LEU A 65 -0.77 1.85 -10.10
N LEU A 66 -1.47 1.28 -9.10
CA LEU A 66 -1.70 -0.16 -9.07
C LEU A 66 -2.50 -0.65 -10.29
N CYS A 67 -3.41 0.16 -10.82
CA CYS A 67 -4.14 -0.17 -12.03
C CYS A 67 -3.24 -0.19 -13.27
N GLU A 68 -2.24 0.64 -13.35
CA GLU A 68 -1.23 0.60 -14.41
C GLU A 68 -0.38 -0.67 -14.32
N ILE A 69 0.05 -1.04 -13.12
CA ILE A 69 0.78 -2.30 -12.88
C ILE A 69 -0.05 -3.51 -13.29
N MET A 70 -1.35 -3.48 -13.01
CA MET A 70 -2.29 -4.55 -13.39
C MET A 70 -2.40 -4.79 -14.89
N GLN A 71 -2.04 -3.83 -15.72
CA GLN A 71 -1.97 -4.04 -17.17
C GLN A 71 -0.80 -4.96 -17.56
N GLN A 72 0.18 -5.11 -16.69
CA GLN A 72 1.41 -5.85 -16.91
C GLN A 72 1.48 -7.17 -16.12
N THR A 73 0.51 -7.43 -15.24
CA THR A 73 0.45 -8.66 -14.43
C THR A 73 -0.89 -9.36 -14.56
N SER A 74 -0.88 -10.67 -14.49
CA SER A 74 -2.09 -11.50 -14.50
C SER A 74 -2.69 -11.69 -13.11
N ASP A 75 -1.92 -11.45 -12.06
CA ASP A 75 -2.33 -11.64 -10.66
C ASP A 75 -1.69 -10.57 -9.77
N LEU A 76 -2.53 -9.78 -9.11
CA LEU A 76 -2.13 -8.74 -8.17
C LEU A 76 -2.83 -8.95 -6.84
N THR A 77 -2.04 -9.13 -5.79
CA THR A 77 -2.54 -9.18 -4.42
C THR A 77 -2.05 -7.98 -3.64
N LEU A 78 -2.97 -7.17 -3.14
CA LEU A 78 -2.69 -6.06 -2.24
C LEU A 78 -2.89 -6.48 -0.79
N LEU A 79 -1.84 -6.37 0.01
CA LEU A 79 -1.82 -6.65 1.44
C LEU A 79 -1.77 -5.33 2.22
N THR A 80 -2.75 -5.08 3.07
CA THR A 80 -2.79 -3.86 3.89
C THR A 80 -3.14 -4.17 5.35
N ASP A 81 -2.94 -3.21 6.23
CA ASP A 81 -3.16 -3.37 7.67
C ASP A 81 -4.59 -3.04 8.14
N GLY A 82 -5.55 -2.98 7.24
CA GLY A 82 -6.97 -2.77 7.54
C GLY A 82 -7.50 -1.36 7.24
N GLU A 83 -6.73 -0.47 6.63
CA GLU A 83 -7.23 0.80 6.12
C GLU A 83 -8.18 0.54 4.92
N ARG A 84 -9.44 0.84 5.11
CA ARG A 84 -10.51 0.51 4.15
C ARG A 84 -10.40 1.23 2.82
N ARG A 85 -9.74 2.38 2.78
CA ARG A 85 -9.63 3.20 1.57
C ARG A 85 -8.90 2.49 0.45
N TYR A 86 -7.88 1.68 0.77
CA TYR A 86 -7.17 0.88 -0.22
C TYR A 86 -8.13 -0.04 -1.00
N GLY A 87 -8.82 -0.92 -0.30
CA GLY A 87 -9.73 -1.86 -0.96
C GLY A 87 -10.93 -1.19 -1.63
N SER A 88 -11.51 -0.16 -0.99
CA SER A 88 -12.66 0.55 -1.56
C SER A 88 -12.31 1.30 -2.85
N LEU A 89 -11.15 1.96 -2.90
CA LEU A 89 -10.70 2.67 -4.09
C LEU A 89 -10.23 1.71 -5.19
N LEU A 90 -9.53 0.65 -4.82
CA LEU A 90 -9.15 -0.38 -5.79
C LEU A 90 -10.39 -1.00 -6.43
N PHE A 91 -11.43 -1.29 -5.63
CA PHE A 91 -12.71 -1.77 -6.16
C PHE A 91 -13.38 -0.75 -7.09
N GLU A 92 -13.37 0.54 -6.73
CA GLU A 92 -13.96 1.59 -7.56
C GLU A 92 -13.28 1.69 -8.93
N ILE A 93 -11.95 1.62 -8.95
CA ILE A 93 -11.15 1.79 -10.18
C ILE A 93 -11.10 0.49 -11.00
N CYS A 94 -11.03 -0.67 -10.34
CA CYS A 94 -10.74 -1.96 -10.97
C CYS A 94 -11.93 -2.93 -10.94
N SER A 95 -13.16 -2.45 -10.67
CA SER A 95 -14.33 -3.33 -10.71
C SER A 95 -14.84 -3.57 -12.14
N GLU A 96 -15.31 -4.78 -12.37
CA GLU A 96 -16.03 -5.16 -13.56
C GLU A 96 -17.43 -5.70 -13.22
N VAL A 97 -18.29 -5.74 -14.21
CA VAL A 97 -19.67 -6.22 -14.07
C VAL A 97 -19.73 -7.71 -14.40
N LEU A 98 -19.98 -8.52 -13.38
CA LEU A 98 -20.12 -9.96 -13.55
C LEU A 98 -21.58 -10.30 -13.96
N ARG A 99 -21.79 -10.68 -15.21
CA ARG A 99 -23.09 -11.13 -15.72
C ARG A 99 -23.22 -12.64 -15.55
N ILE A 100 -23.94 -13.09 -14.51
CA ILE A 100 -24.10 -14.52 -14.18
C ILE A 100 -25.45 -15.08 -14.74
N GLY A 101 -26.13 -14.37 -15.63
CA GLY A 101 -27.43 -14.79 -16.18
C GLY A 101 -28.61 -14.74 -15.21
N LYS A 102 -28.44 -14.26 -14.01
CA LYS A 102 -29.52 -14.11 -13.02
C LYS A 102 -30.29 -12.80 -13.24
N ARG A 103 -31.62 -12.82 -12.99
CA ARG A 103 -32.45 -11.61 -12.99
C ARG A 103 -31.96 -10.64 -11.91
N GLY A 104 -31.94 -9.34 -12.21
CA GLY A 104 -31.58 -8.27 -11.31
C GLY A 104 -30.34 -7.48 -11.76
N ARG A 105 -29.92 -6.50 -10.93
CA ARG A 105 -28.72 -5.69 -11.21
C ARG A 105 -27.47 -6.57 -11.12
N PRO A 106 -26.64 -6.61 -12.16
CA PRO A 106 -25.40 -7.39 -12.14
C PRO A 106 -24.50 -6.98 -10.98
N LYS A 107 -23.85 -7.97 -10.35
CA LYS A 107 -22.86 -7.69 -9.31
C LYS A 107 -21.62 -7.06 -9.91
N LYS A 108 -21.08 -6.07 -9.19
CA LYS A 108 -19.72 -5.62 -9.41
C LYS A 108 -18.77 -6.49 -8.60
N THR A 109 -17.67 -6.88 -9.20
CA THR A 109 -16.58 -7.63 -8.57
C THR A 109 -15.26 -6.97 -8.92
N LEU A 110 -14.21 -7.26 -8.16
CA LEU A 110 -12.87 -6.96 -8.63
C LEU A 110 -12.59 -7.71 -9.93
N ARG A 111 -11.82 -7.10 -10.83
CA ARG A 111 -11.37 -7.74 -12.06
C ARG A 111 -10.68 -9.08 -11.74
N LYS A 112 -10.81 -10.06 -12.64
CA LYS A 112 -10.09 -11.32 -12.50
C LYS A 112 -8.58 -11.06 -12.34
N GLY A 113 -7.94 -11.77 -11.42
CA GLY A 113 -6.52 -11.59 -11.11
C GLY A 113 -6.23 -10.51 -10.05
N VAL A 114 -7.24 -9.80 -9.54
CA VAL A 114 -7.05 -8.76 -8.51
C VAL A 114 -7.64 -9.21 -7.20
N THR A 115 -6.81 -9.25 -6.16
CA THR A 115 -7.25 -9.57 -4.80
C THR A 115 -6.77 -8.53 -3.80
N VAL A 116 -7.57 -8.32 -2.75
CA VAL A 116 -7.20 -7.47 -1.61
C VAL A 116 -7.29 -8.28 -0.34
N ARG A 117 -6.19 -8.35 0.39
CA ARG A 117 -6.13 -9.02 1.69
C ARG A 117 -5.80 -8.00 2.78
N LEU A 118 -6.62 -7.97 3.80
CA LEU A 118 -6.46 -7.07 4.92
C LEU A 118 -6.03 -7.86 6.14
N LYS A 119 -4.90 -7.47 6.73
CA LYS A 119 -4.52 -7.98 8.04
C LYS A 119 -5.39 -7.33 9.09
N ASN A 120 -6.21 -8.12 9.72
CA ASN A 120 -6.84 -7.71 10.96
C ASN A 120 -5.78 -7.76 12.08
N LYS A 121 -5.22 -6.61 12.41
CA LYS A 121 -4.39 -6.45 13.62
C LYS A 121 -5.30 -6.63 14.85
N GLY A 122 -5.68 -7.84 15.19
CA GLY A 122 -6.53 -8.27 16.27
C GLY A 122 -6.97 -7.18 17.26
N SER A 123 -8.12 -7.27 17.83
CA SER A 123 -8.79 -6.24 18.60
C SER A 123 -7.87 -5.24 19.27
N GLN A 124 -7.92 -4.01 18.83
CA GLN A 124 -7.56 -2.92 19.71
C GLN A 124 -8.24 -3.17 21.04
N ARG A 125 -7.49 -3.07 22.15
CA ARG A 125 -7.92 -3.33 23.52
C ARG A 125 -9.40 -3.07 23.69
N HIS A 126 -10.15 -4.08 24.07
CA HIS A 126 -11.57 -3.97 24.35
C HIS A 126 -11.80 -2.93 25.44
N LYS A 127 -12.21 -1.77 25.05
CA LYS A 127 -13.10 -1.00 25.91
C LYS A 127 -14.34 -1.86 26.04
N ARG A 128 -14.76 -2.12 27.28
CA ARG A 128 -15.93 -2.94 27.67
C ARG A 128 -17.03 -2.90 26.60
N GLY A 129 -17.32 -4.00 25.94
CA GLY A 129 -18.31 -4.10 24.88
C GLY A 129 -18.16 -5.35 24.02
N ARG A 130 -19.16 -5.60 23.18
CA ARG A 130 -19.24 -6.74 22.27
C ARG A 130 -18.03 -6.71 21.30
N LYS A 131 -17.32 -7.84 21.16
CA LYS A 131 -16.22 -7.96 20.17
C LYS A 131 -16.73 -7.55 18.80
N ARG A 132 -16.12 -6.53 18.20
CA ARG A 132 -16.44 -6.20 16.81
C ARG A 132 -16.04 -7.39 15.93
N PRO A 133 -16.90 -7.78 14.95
CA PRO A 133 -16.55 -8.84 14.03
C PRO A 133 -15.20 -8.53 13.36
N ARG A 134 -14.41 -9.56 13.11
CA ARG A 134 -13.17 -9.42 12.35
C ARG A 134 -13.50 -8.71 11.04
N TYR A 135 -12.67 -7.75 10.66
CA TYR A 135 -12.84 -7.02 9.43
C TYR A 135 -12.76 -8.00 8.24
N GLN A 136 -13.79 -8.02 7.43
CA GLN A 136 -13.81 -8.75 6.17
C GLN A 136 -13.26 -7.87 5.05
N ALA A 137 -12.73 -8.46 3.99
CA ALA A 137 -12.31 -7.74 2.81
C ALA A 137 -13.41 -6.78 2.37
N PRO A 138 -13.11 -5.49 2.12
CA PRO A 138 -14.14 -4.47 1.88
C PRO A 138 -14.86 -4.66 0.54
N CYS A 139 -14.29 -5.42 -0.37
CA CYS A 139 -14.75 -5.56 -1.74
C CYS A 139 -14.93 -7.02 -2.10
N PRO A 140 -16.01 -7.37 -2.81
CA PRO A 140 -16.18 -8.73 -3.32
C PRO A 140 -15.10 -9.03 -4.37
N GLU A 141 -14.50 -10.20 -4.26
CA GLU A 141 -13.52 -10.71 -5.18
C GLU A 141 -14.19 -11.49 -6.33
N HIS A 142 -13.51 -11.53 -7.47
CA HIS A 142 -13.95 -12.39 -8.56
C HIS A 142 -13.81 -13.86 -8.12
N PRO A 143 -14.79 -14.74 -8.41
CA PRO A 143 -14.77 -16.12 -7.93
C PRO A 143 -13.54 -16.93 -8.39
N ASP A 144 -12.98 -16.58 -9.56
CA ASP A 144 -11.85 -17.28 -10.15
C ASP A 144 -10.48 -16.72 -9.72
N THR A 145 -10.44 -15.70 -8.86
CA THR A 145 -9.19 -15.05 -8.44
C THR A 145 -8.69 -15.51 -7.06
N ALA A 146 -9.39 -16.40 -6.41
CA ALA A 146 -9.06 -16.88 -5.08
C ALA A 146 -7.82 -17.80 -5.09
N GLN A 147 -6.64 -17.24 -5.33
CA GLN A 147 -5.43 -17.94 -4.91
C GLN A 147 -5.32 -17.83 -3.38
N PRO A 148 -5.23 -18.94 -2.66
CA PRO A 148 -5.17 -18.91 -1.21
C PRO A 148 -3.81 -18.39 -0.78
N VAL A 149 -3.77 -17.14 -0.33
CA VAL A 149 -2.65 -16.65 0.48
C VAL A 149 -2.82 -17.23 1.87
N ALA A 150 -1.82 -17.94 2.38
CA ALA A 150 -1.86 -18.49 3.72
C ALA A 150 -2.12 -17.35 4.73
N THR A 151 -2.98 -17.60 5.72
CA THR A 151 -3.36 -16.55 6.70
C THR A 151 -2.15 -16.01 7.46
N THR A 152 -1.10 -16.81 7.61
CA THR A 152 0.19 -16.42 8.19
C THR A 152 0.94 -15.40 7.35
N ASP A 153 0.73 -15.40 6.03
CA ASP A 153 1.43 -14.53 5.07
C ASP A 153 0.70 -13.22 4.83
N ILE A 154 -0.52 -13.07 5.36
CA ILE A 154 -1.26 -11.81 5.30
C ILE A 154 -0.69 -10.84 6.34
N HIS A 155 0.40 -10.19 6.01
CA HIS A 155 1.07 -9.20 6.85
C HIS A 155 1.78 -8.15 6.01
N ALA A 156 2.18 -7.03 6.62
CA ALA A 156 2.98 -5.96 6.02
C ALA A 156 4.33 -5.80 6.75
N ASN A 157 4.94 -6.90 7.19
CA ASN A 157 6.15 -6.88 8.00
C ASN A 157 7.35 -6.27 7.26
N HIS A 158 7.43 -6.46 5.93
CA HIS A 158 8.52 -5.90 5.13
C HIS A 158 8.38 -4.39 5.03
N LEU A 159 7.17 -3.90 4.87
CA LEU A 159 6.90 -2.48 4.85
C LEU A 159 7.11 -1.83 6.22
N GLU A 160 6.77 -2.52 7.31
CA GLU A 160 7.09 -2.06 8.67
C GLU A 160 8.62 -1.96 8.90
N ALA A 161 9.40 -2.91 8.36
CA ALA A 161 10.86 -2.86 8.38
C ALA A 161 11.40 -1.68 7.54
N PHE A 162 10.81 -1.45 6.36
CA PHE A 162 11.12 -0.28 5.54
C PHE A 162 10.82 1.03 6.29
N HIS A 163 9.67 1.16 6.93
CA HIS A 163 9.32 2.32 7.75
C HIS A 163 10.34 2.56 8.88
N THR A 164 10.82 1.49 9.49
CA THR A 164 11.87 1.57 10.52
C THR A 164 13.18 2.09 9.91
N SER A 165 13.55 1.63 8.73
CA SER A 165 14.72 2.10 8.00
C SER A 165 14.58 3.58 7.61
N LEU A 166 13.44 3.99 7.10
CA LEU A 166 13.14 5.38 6.76
C LEU A 166 13.24 6.30 7.99
N ARG A 167 12.70 5.88 9.15
CA ARG A 167 12.81 6.63 10.40
C ARG A 167 14.26 6.79 10.88
N ARG A 168 15.12 5.82 10.63
CA ARG A 168 16.55 5.90 11.01
C ARG A 168 17.33 6.86 10.12
N ARG A 169 16.98 6.99 8.87
CA ARG A 169 17.79 7.67 7.84
C ARG A 169 17.24 9.03 7.42
N CYS A 170 15.93 9.20 7.47
CA CYS A 170 15.31 10.49 7.19
C CYS A 170 14.96 11.20 8.51
N ALA A 171 15.67 12.26 8.83
CA ALA A 171 15.48 13.00 10.08
C ALA A 171 14.04 13.48 10.27
N ALA A 172 13.33 13.81 9.17
CA ALA A 172 11.94 14.25 9.23
C ALA A 172 10.99 13.16 9.77
N TYR A 173 11.32 11.87 9.62
CA TYR A 173 10.51 10.75 10.08
C TYR A 173 10.91 10.20 11.46
N ARG A 174 11.96 10.74 12.07
CA ARG A 174 12.33 10.35 13.44
C ARG A 174 11.21 10.72 14.40
N ARG A 175 10.91 9.82 15.32
CA ARG A 175 9.96 10.12 16.40
C ARG A 175 10.53 11.21 17.31
N ARG A 176 9.68 12.17 17.71
CA ARG A 176 10.05 13.30 18.59
C ARG A 176 11.23 14.11 18.06
N THR A 177 11.28 14.37 16.78
CA THR A 177 12.32 15.20 16.17
C THR A 177 11.90 16.66 16.05
N ASN A 178 12.87 17.56 16.20
CA ASN A 178 12.71 18.97 15.81
C ASN A 178 13.07 19.20 14.32
N MET A 179 13.56 18.17 13.63
CA MET A 179 13.98 18.24 12.22
C MET A 179 12.85 17.91 11.25
N TYR A 180 11.62 18.18 11.63
CA TYR A 180 10.45 17.95 10.79
C TYR A 180 10.45 18.84 9.55
N ALA A 181 9.76 18.40 8.50
CA ALA A 181 9.64 19.16 7.27
C ALA A 181 8.77 20.41 7.46
N LYS A 182 9.17 21.54 6.88
CA LYS A 182 8.40 22.79 6.94
C LYS A 182 7.34 22.87 5.85
N LYS A 183 7.57 22.19 4.73
CA LYS A 183 6.66 22.15 3.55
C LYS A 183 6.54 20.72 3.06
N THR A 184 5.33 20.35 2.63
CA THR A 184 5.05 19.00 2.08
C THR A 184 5.89 18.71 0.84
N GLY A 185 6.04 19.67 -0.08
CA GLY A 185 6.89 19.51 -1.27
C GLY A 185 8.34 19.20 -0.92
N ARG A 186 8.91 19.83 0.11
CA ARG A 186 10.27 19.51 0.57
C ARG A 186 10.37 18.14 1.25
N LEU A 187 9.28 17.66 1.83
CA LEU A 187 9.22 16.29 2.33
C LEU A 187 9.21 15.31 1.16
N GLN A 188 8.40 15.58 0.12
CA GLN A 188 8.34 14.75 -1.07
C GLN A 188 9.70 14.66 -1.79
N GLU A 189 10.38 15.78 -2.03
CA GLU A 189 11.72 15.79 -2.62
C GLU A 189 12.72 14.90 -1.86
N ARG A 190 12.64 14.89 -0.53
CA ARG A 190 13.47 13.98 0.31
C ARG A 190 13.08 12.52 0.15
N LEU A 191 11.80 12.24 0.02
CA LEU A 191 11.31 10.89 -0.24
C LEU A 191 11.76 10.39 -1.62
N ASP A 192 11.71 11.26 -2.63
CA ASP A 192 12.13 10.93 -4.00
C ASP A 192 13.62 10.57 -4.03
N VAL A 193 14.47 11.39 -3.39
CA VAL A 193 15.90 11.07 -3.25
C VAL A 193 16.11 9.77 -2.47
N TYR A 194 15.34 9.56 -1.39
CA TYR A 194 15.43 8.33 -0.62
C TYR A 194 15.01 7.12 -1.45
N GLY A 195 13.96 7.24 -2.25
CA GLY A 195 13.50 6.21 -3.19
C GLY A 195 14.58 5.85 -4.22
N ILE A 196 15.22 6.85 -4.84
CA ILE A 196 16.31 6.63 -5.78
C ILE A 196 17.46 5.84 -5.11
N VAL A 197 17.91 6.26 -3.93
CA VAL A 197 18.96 5.57 -3.18
C VAL A 197 18.54 4.14 -2.81
N HIS A 198 17.27 3.95 -2.43
CA HIS A 198 16.72 2.63 -2.11
C HIS A 198 16.71 1.71 -3.32
N HIS A 199 16.26 2.20 -4.48
CA HIS A 199 16.08 1.39 -5.68
C HIS A 199 17.38 1.03 -6.39
N PHE A 200 18.32 1.97 -6.47
CA PHE A 200 19.47 1.85 -7.38
C PHE A 200 20.84 1.79 -6.70
N VAL A 201 20.92 2.19 -5.44
CA VAL A 201 22.22 2.28 -4.75
C VAL A 201 22.34 1.23 -3.63
N ARG A 202 21.24 0.98 -2.95
CA ARG A 202 21.29 0.13 -1.77
C ARG A 202 20.93 -1.31 -2.08
N VAL A 203 21.91 -2.19 -1.90
CA VAL A 203 21.69 -3.63 -1.88
C VAL A 203 20.82 -4.00 -0.68
N HIS A 204 19.74 -4.70 -0.93
CA HIS A 204 18.86 -5.20 0.13
C HIS A 204 19.45 -6.47 0.75
N PHE A 205 19.44 -6.55 2.07
CA PHE A 205 20.11 -7.66 2.78
C PHE A 205 19.58 -9.05 2.39
N THR A 206 18.27 -9.18 2.21
CA THR A 206 17.64 -10.48 1.91
C THR A 206 17.80 -10.86 0.44
N THR A 207 17.54 -9.94 -0.48
CA THR A 207 17.60 -10.21 -1.93
C THR A 207 19.03 -10.20 -2.48
N ARG A 208 19.98 -9.61 -1.75
CA ARG A 208 21.36 -9.42 -2.17
C ARG A 208 21.52 -8.59 -3.45
N GLN A 209 20.47 -7.91 -3.86
CA GLN A 209 20.40 -7.04 -5.03
C GLN A 209 19.79 -5.70 -4.68
N VAL A 210 19.96 -4.70 -5.54
CA VAL A 210 19.19 -3.46 -5.44
C VAL A 210 17.77 -3.72 -5.94
N PRO A 211 16.73 -3.14 -5.30
CA PRO A 211 15.35 -3.42 -5.64
C PRO A 211 14.95 -3.24 -7.10
N ALA A 212 15.63 -2.36 -7.83
CA ALA A 212 15.34 -2.14 -9.25
C ALA A 212 15.85 -3.27 -10.18
N VAL A 213 16.62 -4.22 -9.67
CA VAL A 213 17.22 -5.33 -10.42
C VAL A 213 16.79 -6.69 -9.88
N ALA A 214 16.17 -6.70 -8.69
CA ALA A 214 15.75 -7.91 -7.98
C ALA A 214 14.59 -8.66 -8.65
#